data_5d60c76b029f4ba90931e1a87fd1e731
#
_entry.id   5d60c76b029f4ba90931e1a87fd1e731
#
_cell.length_a   1.000
_cell.length_b   1.000
_cell.length_c   1.000
_cell.angle_alpha   90.00
_cell.angle_beta   90.00
_cell.angle_gamma   90.00
#
_symmetry.space_group_name_H-M   'P 1'
#
loop_
_entity.id
_entity.type
_entity.pdbx_description
1 polymer ?
#
loop_
_entity_poly.entity_id
_entity_poly.type
_entity_poly.pdbx_seq_one_letter_code
_entity_poly.pdbx_strand_id
1 'polypeptide(L)'
;MGKIIGIDLGTTNSCVSILENGNVKVIENAEGARTTPSIIAYANDGEILVGQSAKRQAVTNPHNTLYAVKRLIGRRFDEEVVQKDIQMVPYKIAKADNGDAWVCLLYTS
;
A
#
# COMPACT_ATOMS: atom_id res chain seq x y z
N MET A 1 -3.39 30.63 9.89
CA MET A 1 -2.60 30.23 8.75
C MET A 1 -2.63 28.74 8.58
N GLY A 2 -2.84 28.27 7.35
CA GLY A 2 -2.88 26.84 7.07
C GLY A 2 -1.49 26.20 7.15
N LYS A 3 -1.46 24.91 7.45
CA LYS A 3 -0.25 24.11 7.43
C LYS A 3 -0.14 23.40 6.08
N ILE A 4 1.07 23.24 5.61
CA ILE A 4 1.33 22.49 4.37
C ILE A 4 1.82 21.11 4.75
N ILE A 5 1.16 20.09 4.21
CA ILE A 5 1.50 18.69 4.45
C ILE A 5 2.09 18.11 3.18
N GLY A 6 3.26 17.49 3.32
CA GLY A 6 3.90 16.76 2.23
C GLY A 6 3.80 15.27 2.49
N ILE A 7 3.44 14.52 1.46
CA ILE A 7 3.36 13.07 1.54
C ILE A 7 4.23 12.47 0.44
N ASP A 8 5.17 11.63 0.86
CA ASP A 8 5.97 10.82 -0.06
C ASP A 8 5.42 9.41 -0.03
N LEU A 9 4.66 9.05 -1.06
CA LEU A 9 4.10 7.71 -1.20
C LEU A 9 5.07 6.82 -1.98
N GLY A 10 6.00 6.22 -1.26
CA GLY A 10 6.95 5.30 -1.86
C GLY A 10 6.36 3.93 -2.11
N THR A 11 7.02 3.15 -2.96
CA THR A 11 6.59 1.79 -3.27
C THR A 11 6.69 0.87 -2.04
N THR A 12 7.72 1.07 -1.24
CA THR A 12 8.01 0.25 -0.05
C THR A 12 7.61 0.95 1.24
N ASN A 13 7.90 2.24 1.36
CA ASN A 13 7.62 3.02 2.57
C ASN A 13 7.06 4.38 2.19
N SER A 14 6.19 4.89 3.05
CA SER A 14 5.62 6.23 2.90
C SER A 14 6.06 7.11 4.06
N CYS A 15 6.08 8.42 3.84
CA CYS A 15 6.53 9.40 4.82
C CYS A 15 5.64 10.64 4.74
N VAL A 16 5.32 11.20 5.90
CA VAL A 16 4.52 12.44 5.98
C VAL A 16 5.34 13.50 6.66
N SER A 17 5.34 14.70 6.11
CA SER A 17 6.02 15.85 6.69
C SER A 17 5.09 17.04 6.73
N ILE A 18 5.41 17.97 7.60
CA ILE A 18 4.67 19.21 7.75
C ILE A 18 5.64 20.38 7.61
N LEU A 19 5.20 21.43 6.92
CA LEU A 19 5.92 22.71 6.88
C LEU A 19 5.22 23.67 7.83
N GLU A 20 5.94 24.10 8.84
CA GLU A 20 5.43 25.01 9.85
C GLU A 20 6.50 26.04 10.17
N ASN A 21 6.14 27.32 10.05
CA ASN A 21 7.04 28.45 10.36
C ASN A 21 8.37 28.38 9.57
N GLY A 22 8.31 27.91 8.31
CA GLY A 22 9.49 27.78 7.47
C GLY A 22 10.34 26.54 7.73
N ASN A 23 9.94 25.69 8.67
CA ASN A 23 10.67 24.47 9.02
C ASN A 23 9.91 23.23 8.59
N VAL A 24 10.61 22.29 7.98
CA VAL A 24 10.06 21.00 7.59
C VAL A 24 10.31 20.01 8.72
N LYS A 25 9.25 19.31 9.13
CA LYS A 25 9.34 18.28 10.17
C LYS A 25 8.66 17.01 9.70
N VAL A 26 9.36 15.89 9.80
CA VAL A 26 8.76 14.57 9.53
C VAL A 26 7.87 14.19 10.70
N ILE A 27 6.66 13.76 10.40
CA ILE A 27 5.67 13.37 11.42
C ILE A 27 5.80 11.88 11.70
N GLU A 28 5.88 11.52 12.97
CA GLU A 28 5.86 10.13 13.39
C GLU A 28 4.45 9.53 13.23
N ASN A 29 4.40 8.25 12.89
CA ASN A 29 3.11 7.54 12.84
C ASN A 29 2.66 7.14 14.25
N ALA A 30 1.54 6.43 14.35
CA ALA A 30 0.98 6.00 15.63
C ALA A 30 1.90 5.06 16.41
N GLU A 31 2.88 4.45 15.76
CA GLU A 31 3.85 3.55 16.38
C GLU A 31 5.18 4.24 16.71
N GLY A 32 5.27 5.55 16.50
CA GLY A 32 6.48 6.33 16.77
C GLY A 32 7.54 6.26 15.66
N ALA A 33 7.22 5.70 14.50
CA ALA A 33 8.16 5.60 13.40
C ALA A 33 7.97 6.75 12.41
N ARG A 34 9.05 7.18 11.78
CA ARG A 34 9.04 8.28 10.80
C ARG A 34 8.65 7.83 9.40
N THR A 35 8.72 6.54 9.13
CA THR A 35 8.25 5.96 7.89
C THR A 35 7.20 4.90 8.19
N THR A 36 6.26 4.75 7.26
CA THR A 36 5.17 3.77 7.37
C THR A 36 5.30 2.82 6.19
N PRO A 37 5.36 1.50 6.42
CA PRO A 37 5.36 0.56 5.30
C PRO A 37 4.13 0.77 4.40
N SER A 38 4.34 0.79 3.09
CA SER A 38 3.27 0.99 2.11
C SER A 38 2.51 -0.33 1.91
N ILE A 39 1.87 -0.79 2.97
CA ILE A 39 1.17 -2.08 3.04
C ILE A 39 -0.21 -1.86 3.65
N ILE A 40 -1.22 -2.45 3.04
CA ILE A 40 -2.59 -2.41 3.52
C ILE A 40 -3.10 -3.85 3.59
N ALA A 41 -3.73 -4.21 4.70
CA ALA A 41 -4.32 -5.53 4.88
C ALA A 41 -5.79 -5.42 5.26
N TYR A 42 -6.57 -6.37 4.76
CA TYR A 42 -8.00 -6.48 5.06
C TYR A 42 -8.20 -7.74 5.89
N ALA A 43 -8.44 -7.56 7.17
CA ALA A 43 -8.60 -8.67 8.10
C ALA A 43 -9.99 -9.30 7.97
N ASN A 44 -10.13 -10.53 8.48
CA ASN A 44 -11.38 -11.31 8.37
C ASN A 44 -12.56 -10.67 9.10
N ASP A 45 -12.29 -9.84 10.11
CA ASP A 45 -13.33 -9.13 10.87
C ASP A 45 -13.76 -7.82 10.23
N GLY A 46 -13.25 -7.52 9.05
CA GLY A 46 -13.53 -6.27 8.34
C GLY A 46 -12.61 -5.12 8.71
N GLU A 47 -11.67 -5.33 9.61
CA GLU A 47 -10.72 -4.30 10.00
C GLU A 47 -9.70 -4.06 8.88
N ILE A 48 -9.38 -2.79 8.64
CA ILE A 48 -8.35 -2.40 7.67
C ILE A 48 -7.09 -2.02 8.45
N LEU A 49 -6.00 -2.71 8.16
CA LEU A 49 -4.71 -2.47 8.78
C LEU A 49 -3.79 -1.75 7.80
N VAL A 50 -2.99 -0.82 8.29
CA VAL A 50 -2.08 -0.03 7.46
C VAL A 50 -0.71 -0.01 8.11
N GLY A 51 0.33 -0.13 7.29
CA GLY A 51 1.70 0.01 7.74
C GLY A 51 2.23 -1.21 8.48
N GLN A 52 2.86 -0.98 9.62
CA GLN A 52 3.55 -2.04 10.36
C GLN A 52 2.59 -3.13 10.84
N SER A 53 1.38 -2.78 11.26
CA SER A 53 0.38 -3.77 11.67
C SER A 53 -0.03 -4.68 10.51
N ALA A 54 -0.16 -4.09 9.31
CA ALA A 54 -0.43 -4.88 8.10
C ALA A 54 0.74 -5.81 7.78
N LYS A 55 1.96 -5.30 7.91
CA LYS A 55 3.17 -6.07 7.64
C LYS A 55 3.32 -7.25 8.59
N ARG A 56 3.03 -7.04 9.88
CA ARG A 56 3.17 -8.10 10.90
C ARG A 56 2.25 -9.29 10.65
N GLN A 57 1.03 -9.06 10.18
CA GLN A 57 0.06 -10.13 9.95
C GLN A 57 0.11 -10.70 8.53
N ALA A 58 1.02 -10.24 7.69
CA ALA A 58 1.12 -10.70 6.29
C ALA A 58 1.33 -12.21 6.20
N VAL A 59 2.06 -12.80 7.13
CA VAL A 59 2.35 -14.24 7.16
C VAL A 59 1.06 -15.06 7.33
N THR A 60 0.12 -14.56 8.13
CA THR A 60 -1.14 -15.26 8.42
C THR A 60 -2.27 -14.89 7.46
N ASN A 61 -2.11 -13.80 6.70
CA ASN A 61 -3.16 -13.29 5.80
C ASN A 61 -2.55 -12.80 4.47
N PRO A 62 -1.77 -13.64 3.78
CA PRO A 62 -1.03 -13.18 2.60
C PRO A 62 -1.93 -12.76 1.43
N HIS A 63 -3.07 -13.40 1.24
CA HIS A 63 -3.94 -13.13 0.09
C HIS A 63 -4.65 -11.79 0.17
N ASN A 64 -4.81 -11.23 1.36
CA ASN A 64 -5.49 -9.96 1.57
C ASN A 64 -4.55 -8.89 2.14
N THR A 65 -3.25 -9.07 1.97
CA THR A 65 -2.23 -8.09 2.35
C THR A 65 -1.60 -7.53 1.07
N LEU A 66 -1.85 -6.26 0.79
CA LEU A 66 -1.44 -5.62 -0.45
C LEU A 66 -0.18 -4.78 -0.21
N TYR A 67 0.85 -5.00 -1.01
CA TYR A 67 2.09 -4.25 -0.96
C TYR A 67 2.64 -4.06 -2.38
N ALA A 68 3.51 -3.07 -2.54
CA ALA A 68 4.12 -2.74 -3.84
C ALA A 68 3.08 -2.45 -4.94
N VAL A 69 1.86 -2.06 -4.55
CA VAL A 69 0.76 -1.81 -5.50
C VAL A 69 1.10 -0.63 -6.42
N LYS A 70 1.95 0.28 -5.96
CA LYS A 70 2.37 1.43 -6.76
C LYS A 70 3.02 1.01 -8.09
N ARG A 71 3.60 -0.19 -8.15
CA ARG A 71 4.18 -0.73 -9.39
C ARG A 71 3.13 -1.02 -10.45
N LEU A 72 1.86 -1.15 -10.06
CA LEU A 72 0.75 -1.46 -10.95
C LEU A 72 -0.02 -0.22 -11.39
N ILE A 73 0.20 0.93 -10.75
CA ILE A 73 -0.53 2.16 -11.06
C ILE A 73 -0.25 2.57 -12.51
N GLY A 74 -1.34 2.76 -13.27
CA GLY A 74 -1.25 3.14 -14.68
C GLY A 74 -0.81 2.02 -15.61
N ARG A 75 -0.69 0.80 -15.12
CA ARG A 75 -0.29 -0.35 -15.94
C ARG A 75 -1.49 -1.14 -16.46
N ARG A 76 -1.33 -1.71 -17.64
CA ARG A 76 -2.31 -2.63 -18.18
C ARG A 76 -1.98 -4.05 -17.73
N PHE A 77 -3.00 -4.88 -17.63
CA PHE A 77 -2.85 -6.26 -17.15
C PHE A 77 -1.87 -7.07 -17.99
N ASP A 78 -1.86 -6.86 -19.31
CA ASP A 78 -1.04 -7.65 -20.23
C ASP A 78 0.42 -7.18 -20.34
N GLU A 79 0.80 -6.12 -19.63
CA GLU A 79 2.21 -5.69 -19.63
C GLU A 79 3.11 -6.73 -18.96
N GLU A 80 4.31 -6.89 -19.48
CA GLU A 80 5.27 -7.88 -18.97
C GLU A 80 5.58 -7.69 -17.48
N VAL A 81 5.71 -6.45 -17.04
CA VAL A 81 5.97 -6.12 -15.62
C VAL A 81 4.85 -6.65 -14.74
N VAL A 82 3.59 -6.48 -15.16
CA VAL A 82 2.43 -6.97 -14.43
C VAL A 82 2.39 -8.50 -14.40
N GLN A 83 2.69 -9.14 -15.52
CA GLN A 83 2.70 -10.60 -15.60
C GLN A 83 3.76 -11.21 -14.68
N LYS A 84 4.90 -10.55 -14.53
CA LYS A 84 5.93 -10.97 -13.59
C LYS A 84 5.47 -10.82 -12.14
N ASP A 85 4.82 -9.70 -11.82
CA ASP A 85 4.33 -9.44 -10.47
C ASP A 85 3.26 -10.46 -10.04
N ILE A 86 2.40 -10.90 -10.98
CA ILE A 86 1.38 -11.93 -10.71
C ILE A 86 2.03 -13.20 -10.13
N GLN A 87 3.20 -13.56 -10.61
CA GLN A 87 3.90 -14.77 -10.16
C GLN A 87 4.61 -14.58 -8.82
N MET A 88 4.86 -13.35 -8.42
CA MET A 88 5.67 -13.02 -7.24
C MET A 88 4.86 -12.65 -6.01
N VAL A 89 3.65 -12.14 -6.19
CA VAL A 89 2.85 -11.64 -5.07
C VAL A 89 1.79 -12.66 -4.67
N PRO A 90 1.45 -12.74 -3.36
CA PRO A 90 0.44 -13.69 -2.89
C PRO A 90 -1.00 -13.21 -3.13
N TYR A 91 -1.20 -11.90 -3.31
CA TYR A 91 -2.54 -11.38 -3.58
C TYR A 91 -2.86 -11.48 -5.06
N LYS A 92 -4.14 -11.37 -5.39
CA LYS A 92 -4.61 -11.52 -6.76
C LYS A 92 -4.53 -10.22 -7.54
N ILE A 93 -3.96 -10.29 -8.74
CA ILE A 93 -4.00 -9.21 -9.71
C ILE A 93 -4.93 -9.67 -10.83
N ALA A 94 -5.91 -8.86 -11.18
CA ALA A 94 -6.91 -9.21 -12.17
C ALA A 94 -6.97 -8.17 -13.29
N LYS A 95 -7.54 -8.57 -14.43
CA LYS A 95 -7.76 -7.67 -15.55
C LYS A 95 -9.12 -6.99 -15.38
N ALA A 96 -9.13 -5.67 -15.37
CA ALA A 96 -10.35 -4.88 -15.35
C ALA A 96 -11.00 -4.89 -16.73
N ASP A 97 -12.25 -4.47 -16.81
CA ASP A 97 -13.00 -4.43 -18.08
C ASP A 97 -12.30 -3.59 -19.14
N ASN A 98 -11.61 -2.52 -18.73
CA ASN A 98 -10.85 -1.65 -19.63
C ASN A 98 -9.44 -2.14 -19.94
N GLY A 99 -9.04 -3.28 -19.38
CA GLY A 99 -7.72 -3.86 -19.59
C GLY A 99 -6.66 -3.45 -18.59
N ASP A 100 -7.00 -2.63 -17.60
CA ASP A 100 -6.04 -2.22 -16.57
C ASP A 100 -5.77 -3.35 -15.57
N ALA A 101 -4.62 -3.26 -14.89
CA ALA A 101 -4.28 -4.16 -13.80
C ALA A 101 -4.94 -3.70 -12.51
N TRP A 102 -5.72 -4.58 -11.88
CA TRP A 102 -6.39 -4.32 -10.60
C TRP A 102 -5.95 -5.34 -9.56
N VAL A 103 -5.85 -4.89 -8.32
CA VAL A 103 -5.63 -5.81 -7.20
C VAL A 103 -6.98 -6.22 -6.62
N CYS A 104 -7.07 -7.46 -6.19
CA CYS A 104 -8.32 -8.02 -5.68
C CYS A 104 -8.11 -8.63 -4.31
N LEU A 105 -9.17 -8.54 -3.48
CA LEU A 105 -9.21 -9.20 -2.19
C LEU A 105 -9.90 -10.55 -2.34
N LEU A 106 -9.39 -11.53 -1.62
CA LEU A 106 -10.03 -12.84 -1.54
C LEU A 106 -10.82 -12.89 -0.23
N TYR A 107 -12.12 -12.68 -0.33
CA TYR A 107 -13.00 -12.85 0.83
C TYR A 107 -13.44 -14.28 0.93
N THR A 108 -13.25 -14.86 2.11
CA THR A 108 -13.91 -16.10 2.45
C THR A 108 -15.20 -15.72 3.15
N SER A 109 -16.31 -16.01 2.52
CA SER A 109 -17.62 -15.81 3.13
C SER A 109 -17.88 -16.90 4.15
#